data_e17ecf8edf673bdd58371b5ea0c42d4c
#
_entry.id   e17ecf8edf673bdd58371b5ea0c42d4c
#
_cell.length_a   1.000
_cell.length_b   1.000
_cell.length_c   1.000
_cell.angle_alpha   90.00
_cell.angle_beta   90.00
_cell.angle_gamma   90.00
#
_symmetry.space_group_name_H-M   'P 1'
#
loop_
_entity.id
_entity.type
_entity.pdbx_description
1 polymer ?
#
loop_
_entity_poly.entity_id
_entity_poly.type
_entity_poly.pdbx_seq_one_letter_code
_entity_poly.pdbx_strand_id
1 'polypeptide(L)'
;MSGTVSGAGSAGPGGSRTERGAGLVWYVAYGSNLHAARLACYLRGGRPDGGARTYPGCRDRSPARRSVATALPGTLYFADRSLTWGGGSAFYDPDVRGEVPCRAYLLTAGQFSDIAAQEMRRSPAADLDLTPVLAHGRATLGPGRYETLLRLGTLDGHPLLTFTAPWGAAGADLTAPAPAYLRTLAAGLAESHAWGPWRTAGYLATRPGASGHWTPAAVAALSA
;
A
#
# COMPACT_ATOMS: atom_id res chain seq x y z
N MET A 1 42.62 -58.38 -33.09
CA MET A 1 41.91 -58.73 -31.86
C MET A 1 41.84 -57.48 -31.03
N SER A 2 40.84 -56.66 -31.31
CA SER A 2 40.70 -55.33 -30.73
C SER A 2 39.35 -55.24 -30.08
N GLY A 3 39.33 -55.01 -28.80
CA GLY A 3 38.12 -54.73 -28.06
C GLY A 3 38.09 -53.29 -27.61
N THR A 4 37.24 -52.50 -28.26
CA THR A 4 36.99 -51.11 -27.94
C THR A 4 35.82 -51.06 -26.96
N VAL A 5 36.04 -50.56 -25.74
CA VAL A 5 34.97 -50.27 -24.73
C VAL A 5 34.71 -48.80 -24.75
N SER A 6 33.53 -48.45 -25.27
CA SER A 6 32.98 -47.06 -25.23
C SER A 6 32.34 -46.78 -23.89
N GLY A 7 32.91 -45.86 -23.17
CA GLY A 7 32.31 -45.32 -21.92
C GLY A 7 31.33 -44.20 -22.23
N ALA A 8 30.04 -44.48 -22.09
CA ALA A 8 29.02 -43.45 -22.18
C ALA A 8 28.93 -42.69 -20.84
N GLY A 9 29.42 -41.47 -20.82
CA GLY A 9 29.21 -40.54 -19.74
C GLY A 9 27.77 -40.04 -19.74
N SER A 10 26.99 -40.43 -18.73
CA SER A 10 25.66 -39.91 -18.45
C SER A 10 25.77 -38.50 -17.88
N ALA A 11 25.51 -37.52 -18.72
CA ALA A 11 25.24 -36.14 -18.28
C ALA A 11 23.84 -36.10 -17.68
N GLY A 12 23.76 -36.05 -16.37
CA GLY A 12 22.51 -35.74 -15.67
C GLY A 12 21.98 -34.39 -16.06
N PRO A 13 20.66 -34.22 -16.23
CA PRO A 13 20.09 -32.92 -16.51
C PRO A 13 20.29 -32.03 -15.30
N GLY A 14 21.16 -31.03 -15.44
CA GLY A 14 21.26 -29.91 -14.52
C GLY A 14 19.90 -29.24 -14.46
N GLY A 15 19.15 -29.53 -13.41
CA GLY A 15 17.91 -28.85 -13.10
C GLY A 15 18.20 -27.36 -12.93
N SER A 16 17.95 -26.60 -13.98
CA SER A 16 17.81 -25.16 -13.88
C SER A 16 16.73 -24.91 -12.82
N ARG A 17 17.21 -24.51 -11.64
CA ARG A 17 16.35 -23.92 -10.64
C ARG A 17 15.87 -22.61 -11.24
N THR A 18 14.75 -22.69 -12.01
CA THR A 18 14.02 -21.52 -12.46
C THR A 18 13.73 -20.72 -11.18
N GLU A 19 14.48 -19.63 -11.00
CA GLU A 19 14.03 -18.51 -10.19
C GLU A 19 12.67 -18.15 -10.79
N ARG A 20 11.61 -18.64 -10.17
CA ARG A 20 10.26 -18.12 -10.36
C ARG A 20 10.36 -16.72 -9.82
N GLY A 21 10.70 -15.78 -10.71
CA GLY A 21 10.82 -14.37 -10.39
C GLY A 21 9.54 -13.96 -9.71
N ALA A 22 9.64 -13.57 -8.44
CA ALA A 22 8.50 -13.07 -7.69
C ALA A 22 7.84 -12.01 -8.55
N GLY A 23 6.59 -12.25 -9.01
CA GLY A 23 5.87 -11.35 -9.89
C GLY A 23 5.95 -9.92 -9.32
N LEU A 24 6.12 -8.92 -10.19
CA LEU A 24 6.11 -7.53 -9.78
C LEU A 24 4.68 -6.99 -9.81
N VAL A 25 4.37 -6.14 -8.84
CA VAL A 25 3.11 -5.43 -8.74
C VAL A 25 3.36 -3.96 -8.42
N TRP A 26 2.48 -3.09 -8.86
CA TRP A 26 2.42 -1.72 -8.39
C TRP A 26 1.49 -1.63 -7.18
N TYR A 27 2.05 -1.44 -5.99
CA TYR A 27 1.27 -1.10 -4.80
C TYR A 27 0.86 0.37 -4.86
N VAL A 28 -0.44 0.65 -4.90
CA VAL A 28 -0.99 2.01 -4.95
C VAL A 28 -1.35 2.45 -3.55
N ALA A 29 -0.56 3.36 -3.00
CA ALA A 29 -0.75 3.96 -1.70
C ALA A 29 -1.56 5.27 -1.81
N TYR A 30 -2.63 5.38 -1.04
CA TYR A 30 -3.50 6.55 -0.94
C TYR A 30 -3.51 7.17 0.47
N GLY A 31 -2.96 6.46 1.45
CA GLY A 31 -2.84 6.86 2.85
C GLY A 31 -1.43 7.32 3.22
N SER A 32 -1.01 7.09 4.46
CA SER A 32 0.31 7.54 4.96
C SER A 32 1.50 7.02 4.15
N ASN A 33 1.35 5.91 3.45
CA ASN A 33 2.40 5.35 2.57
C ASN A 33 2.65 6.18 1.30
N LEU A 34 1.88 7.26 1.03
CA LEU A 34 2.27 8.32 0.10
C LEU A 34 3.67 8.87 0.44
N HIS A 35 3.98 8.99 1.74
CA HIS A 35 5.28 9.42 2.23
C HIS A 35 6.27 8.25 2.22
N ALA A 36 7.38 8.38 1.47
CA ALA A 36 8.33 7.28 1.27
C ALA A 36 8.98 6.78 2.55
N ALA A 37 9.30 7.68 3.49
CA ALA A 37 9.86 7.28 4.79
C ALA A 37 8.86 6.44 5.60
N ARG A 38 7.54 6.70 5.45
CA ARG A 38 6.50 5.87 6.09
C ARG A 38 6.43 4.47 5.47
N LEU A 39 6.46 4.35 4.13
CA LEU A 39 6.55 3.05 3.46
C LEU A 39 7.81 2.30 3.87
N ALA A 40 8.93 2.98 4.06
CA ALA A 40 10.18 2.37 4.49
C ALA A 40 10.06 1.66 5.85
N CYS A 41 9.18 2.12 6.76
CA CYS A 41 8.88 1.41 8.00
C CYS A 41 8.19 0.05 7.77
N TYR A 42 7.36 -0.06 6.71
CA TYR A 42 6.78 -1.35 6.32
C TYR A 42 7.81 -2.27 5.66
N LEU A 43 8.67 -1.74 4.79
CA LEU A 43 9.65 -2.55 4.07
C LEU A 43 10.78 -3.00 5.00
N ARG A 44 11.40 -2.10 5.75
CA ARG A 44 12.61 -2.36 6.54
C ARG A 44 12.36 -2.61 8.02
N GLY A 45 11.16 -2.35 8.48
CA GLY A 45 10.83 -2.29 9.90
C GLY A 45 11.11 -0.91 10.49
N GLY A 46 10.65 -0.69 11.70
CA GLY A 46 10.85 0.56 12.42
C GLY A 46 9.53 1.25 12.81
N ARG A 47 9.68 2.42 13.40
CA ARG A 47 8.55 3.24 13.86
C ARG A 47 8.51 4.55 13.10
N PRO A 48 7.37 4.95 12.52
CA PRO A 48 7.24 6.22 11.83
C PRO A 48 7.24 7.39 12.83
N ASP A 49 7.72 8.54 12.39
CA ASP A 49 7.72 9.76 13.19
C ASP A 49 6.30 10.11 13.65
N GLY A 50 6.14 10.40 14.94
CA GLY A 50 4.85 10.67 15.56
C GLY A 50 3.91 9.46 15.68
N GLY A 51 4.33 8.27 15.26
CA GLY A 51 3.56 7.05 15.40
C GLY A 51 3.87 6.29 16.69
N ALA A 52 2.85 5.63 17.26
CA ALA A 52 3.00 4.84 18.48
C ALA A 52 3.47 3.41 18.25
N ARG A 53 3.37 2.89 17.00
CA ARG A 53 3.61 1.48 16.70
C ARG A 53 4.90 1.27 15.93
N THR A 54 5.65 0.22 16.31
CA THR A 54 6.80 -0.30 15.55
C THR A 54 6.34 -1.43 14.62
N TYR A 55 6.88 -1.46 13.40
CA TYR A 55 6.58 -2.43 12.36
C TYR A 55 7.73 -3.43 12.24
N PRO A 56 7.46 -4.73 11.98
CA PRO A 56 8.49 -5.76 11.86
C PRO A 56 9.31 -5.63 10.57
N GLY A 57 8.76 -5.03 9.53
CA GLY A 57 9.32 -5.03 8.18
C GLY A 57 8.82 -6.20 7.34
N CYS A 58 9.10 -6.15 6.04
CA CYS A 58 8.86 -7.24 5.12
C CYS A 58 9.95 -8.32 5.25
N ARG A 59 9.67 -9.53 4.77
CA ARG A 59 10.68 -10.60 4.60
C ARG A 59 11.77 -10.18 3.62
N ASP A 60 11.37 -9.56 2.49
CA ASP A 60 12.28 -8.85 1.60
C ASP A 60 12.30 -7.36 1.98
N ARG A 61 13.40 -6.89 2.55
CA ARG A 61 13.59 -5.53 3.05
C ARG A 61 14.16 -4.55 2.03
N SER A 62 14.32 -4.98 0.78
CA SER A 62 14.83 -4.12 -0.29
C SER A 62 13.89 -2.93 -0.51
N PRO A 63 14.41 -1.79 -0.98
CA PRO A 63 13.57 -0.64 -1.30
C PRO A 63 12.67 -0.93 -2.50
N ALA A 64 11.59 -0.16 -2.65
CA ALA A 64 10.79 -0.18 -3.86
C ALA A 64 11.67 0.10 -5.09
N ARG A 65 11.46 -0.65 -6.17
CA ARG A 65 12.26 -0.53 -7.40
C ARG A 65 12.03 0.80 -8.12
N ARG A 66 10.80 1.28 -8.09
CA ARG A 66 10.36 2.56 -8.67
C ARG A 66 9.19 3.13 -7.89
N SER A 67 8.96 4.43 -8.03
CA SER A 67 7.71 5.05 -7.57
C SER A 67 7.27 6.12 -8.56
N VAL A 68 5.95 6.28 -8.71
CA VAL A 68 5.33 7.29 -9.56
C VAL A 68 4.12 7.91 -8.86
N ALA A 69 3.91 9.20 -9.08
CA ALA A 69 2.65 9.86 -8.71
C ALA A 69 1.54 9.37 -9.65
N THR A 70 0.36 9.12 -9.10
CA THR A 70 -0.83 8.72 -9.85
C THR A 70 -2.09 9.20 -9.14
N ALA A 71 -3.24 9.05 -9.76
CA ALA A 71 -4.53 9.31 -9.14
C ALA A 71 -5.50 8.17 -9.44
N LEU A 72 -6.45 7.95 -8.55
CA LEU A 72 -7.53 6.98 -8.70
C LEU A 72 -8.87 7.69 -8.71
N PRO A 73 -9.86 7.23 -9.51
CA PRO A 73 -11.25 7.62 -9.31
C PRO A 73 -11.73 7.12 -7.95
N GLY A 74 -12.61 7.87 -7.30
CA GLY A 74 -13.11 7.48 -5.98
C GLY A 74 -12.92 8.53 -4.90
N THR A 75 -13.05 8.15 -3.65
CA THR A 75 -12.82 9.04 -2.51
C THR A 75 -11.93 8.44 -1.43
N LEU A 76 -11.16 9.30 -0.79
CA LEU A 76 -10.49 9.02 0.48
C LEU A 76 -11.45 9.37 1.62
N TYR A 77 -11.54 8.52 2.63
CA TYR A 77 -12.28 8.81 3.86
C TYR A 77 -11.52 8.33 5.10
N PHE A 78 -11.84 8.90 6.26
CA PHE A 78 -11.22 8.53 7.53
C PHE A 78 -12.26 7.85 8.42
N ALA A 79 -11.91 6.66 8.87
CA ALA A 79 -12.78 5.86 9.74
C ALA A 79 -11.93 4.97 10.64
N ASP A 80 -12.59 4.30 11.58
CA ASP A 80 -11.97 3.37 12.52
C ASP A 80 -10.75 3.98 13.25
N ARG A 81 -10.35 3.44 14.37
CA ARG A 81 -9.24 3.99 15.15
C ARG A 81 -7.90 3.39 14.76
N SER A 82 -6.96 4.25 14.40
CA SER A 82 -5.58 3.88 14.14
C SER A 82 -4.82 3.60 15.44
N LEU A 83 -4.22 2.42 15.57
CA LEU A 83 -3.29 2.12 16.68
C LEU A 83 -1.96 2.85 16.54
N THR A 84 -1.63 3.31 15.34
CA THR A 84 -0.38 4.05 15.08
C THR A 84 -0.53 5.54 15.36
N TRP A 85 -1.67 6.12 14.97
CA TRP A 85 -1.87 7.58 14.97
C TRP A 85 -2.86 8.07 16.02
N GLY A 86 -3.75 7.20 16.52
CA GLY A 86 -4.73 7.50 17.58
C GLY A 86 -6.08 8.02 17.10
N GLY A 87 -6.18 8.55 15.87
CA GLY A 87 -7.42 8.99 15.21
C GLY A 87 -7.83 8.08 14.08
N GLY A 88 -8.71 8.57 13.20
CA GLY A 88 -9.19 7.83 12.03
C GLY A 88 -8.07 7.40 11.10
N SER A 89 -8.20 6.19 10.54
CA SER A 89 -7.34 5.67 9.48
C SER A 89 -7.91 6.04 8.12
N ALA A 90 -7.04 6.18 7.11
CA ALA A 90 -7.46 6.41 5.73
C ALA A 90 -7.93 5.12 5.08
N PHE A 91 -9.08 5.18 4.40
CA PHE A 91 -9.62 4.13 3.54
C PHE A 91 -9.96 4.72 2.18
N TYR A 92 -10.06 3.86 1.18
CA TYR A 92 -10.39 4.21 -0.19
C TYR A 92 -11.73 3.59 -0.57
N ASP A 93 -12.61 4.40 -1.17
CA ASP A 93 -13.88 3.97 -1.72
C ASP A 93 -13.90 4.26 -3.22
N PRO A 94 -13.85 3.21 -4.08
CA PRO A 94 -13.88 3.37 -5.53
C PRO A 94 -15.25 3.78 -6.07
N ASP A 95 -16.32 3.56 -5.32
CA ASP A 95 -17.69 3.69 -5.78
C ASP A 95 -18.25 5.11 -5.58
N VAL A 96 -17.55 5.95 -4.84
CA VAL A 96 -17.90 7.38 -4.63
C VAL A 96 -17.18 8.24 -5.63
N ARG A 97 -17.92 9.12 -6.34
CA ARG A 97 -17.35 10.02 -7.33
C ARG A 97 -16.30 10.96 -6.73
N GLY A 98 -15.14 11.05 -7.36
CA GLY A 98 -14.06 11.93 -6.96
C GLY A 98 -12.72 11.51 -7.54
N GLU A 99 -11.66 12.11 -7.02
CA GLU A 99 -10.28 11.77 -7.35
C GLU A 99 -9.44 11.68 -6.07
N VAL A 100 -8.63 10.64 -6.00
CA VAL A 100 -7.73 10.38 -4.88
C VAL A 100 -6.29 10.40 -5.39
N PRO A 101 -5.47 11.39 -4.98
CA PRO A 101 -4.05 11.40 -5.28
C PRO A 101 -3.37 10.22 -4.58
N CYS A 102 -2.55 9.50 -5.34
CA CYS A 102 -1.91 8.27 -4.91
C CYS A 102 -0.44 8.24 -5.30
N ARG A 103 0.33 7.38 -4.66
CA ARG A 103 1.68 7.03 -5.10
C ARG A 103 1.75 5.53 -5.34
N ALA A 104 2.14 5.13 -6.54
CA ALA A 104 2.35 3.74 -6.87
C ALA A 104 3.83 3.39 -6.67
N TYR A 105 4.09 2.23 -6.06
CA TYR A 105 5.43 1.68 -5.80
C TYR A 105 5.57 0.32 -6.48
N LEU A 106 6.59 0.14 -7.31
CA LEU A 106 6.88 -1.14 -7.93
C LEU A 106 7.61 -2.04 -6.94
N LEU A 107 6.93 -3.08 -6.50
CA LEU A 107 7.35 -4.02 -5.47
C LEU A 107 7.29 -5.46 -5.99
N THR A 108 7.89 -6.40 -5.26
CA THR A 108 7.58 -7.82 -5.45
C THR A 108 6.20 -8.15 -4.88
N ALA A 109 5.53 -9.18 -5.41
CA ALA A 109 4.27 -9.67 -4.86
C ALA A 109 4.40 -10.09 -3.38
N GLY A 110 5.57 -10.60 -2.99
CA GLY A 110 5.88 -10.91 -1.59
C GLY A 110 5.93 -9.66 -0.70
N GLN A 111 6.58 -8.57 -1.17
CA GLN A 111 6.57 -7.29 -0.43
C GLN A 111 5.16 -6.71 -0.30
N PHE A 112 4.36 -6.75 -1.38
CA PHE A 112 2.95 -6.33 -1.32
C PHE A 112 2.16 -7.15 -0.29
N SER A 113 2.33 -8.48 -0.29
CA SER A 113 1.70 -9.39 0.67
C SER A 113 2.09 -9.07 2.11
N ASP A 114 3.36 -8.80 2.36
CA ASP A 114 3.88 -8.47 3.68
C ASP A 114 3.40 -7.10 4.18
N ILE A 115 3.28 -6.10 3.29
CA ILE A 115 2.69 -4.79 3.63
C ILE A 115 1.21 -4.97 3.98
N ALA A 116 0.45 -5.69 3.16
CA ALA A 116 -0.96 -5.96 3.41
C ALA A 116 -1.17 -6.70 4.75
N ALA A 117 -0.37 -7.73 5.04
CA ALA A 117 -0.41 -8.43 6.32
C ALA A 117 -0.20 -7.47 7.50
N GLN A 118 0.80 -6.58 7.43
CA GLN A 118 1.07 -5.61 8.48
C GLN A 118 -0.07 -4.60 8.66
N GLU A 119 -0.75 -4.18 7.58
CA GLU A 119 -1.94 -3.32 7.63
C GLU A 119 -3.15 -4.06 8.25
N MET A 120 -3.29 -5.36 7.97
CA MET A 120 -4.27 -6.25 8.60
C MET A 120 -3.90 -6.61 10.05
N ARG A 121 -2.82 -6.03 10.62
CA ARG A 121 -2.29 -6.32 11.96
C ARG A 121 -1.81 -7.76 12.13
N ARG A 122 -1.35 -8.39 11.04
CA ARG A 122 -0.74 -9.74 11.02
C ARG A 122 0.77 -9.62 10.82
N SER A 123 1.51 -10.62 11.26
CA SER A 123 2.94 -10.71 10.96
C SER A 123 3.15 -11.18 9.52
N PRO A 124 4.13 -10.64 8.78
CA PRO A 124 4.56 -11.19 7.51
C PRO A 124 5.02 -12.64 7.66
N ALA A 125 4.38 -13.57 6.97
CA ALA A 125 4.68 -15.00 7.08
C ALA A 125 4.65 -15.72 5.72
N ALA A 126 3.68 -15.40 4.86
CA ALA A 126 3.48 -16.05 3.57
C ALA A 126 2.95 -15.02 2.55
N ASP A 127 3.08 -15.36 1.29
CA ASP A 127 2.48 -14.57 0.21
C ASP A 127 0.96 -14.76 0.21
N LEU A 128 0.24 -13.68 -0.07
CA LEU A 128 -1.19 -13.74 -0.35
C LEU A 128 -1.43 -14.42 -1.70
N ASP A 129 -2.51 -15.20 -1.79
CA ASP A 129 -3.00 -15.64 -3.09
C ASP A 129 -3.63 -14.43 -3.81
N LEU A 130 -2.92 -13.91 -4.80
CA LEU A 130 -3.39 -12.80 -5.62
C LEU A 130 -4.24 -13.23 -6.81
N THR A 131 -4.38 -14.54 -7.07
CA THR A 131 -5.13 -15.07 -8.21
C THR A 131 -6.57 -14.52 -8.28
N PRO A 132 -7.35 -14.50 -7.18
CA PRO A 132 -8.72 -13.99 -7.22
C PRO A 132 -8.81 -12.50 -7.58
N VAL A 133 -7.96 -11.64 -6.99
CA VAL A 133 -7.98 -10.20 -7.29
C VAL A 133 -7.49 -9.91 -8.71
N LEU A 134 -6.53 -10.66 -9.19
CA LEU A 134 -6.02 -10.53 -10.57
C LEU A 134 -7.05 -10.96 -11.60
N ALA A 135 -7.86 -12.01 -11.32
CA ALA A 135 -8.90 -12.50 -12.22
C ALA A 135 -10.16 -11.64 -12.18
N HIS A 136 -10.61 -11.23 -11.00
CA HIS A 136 -11.95 -10.63 -10.82
C HIS A 136 -11.91 -9.13 -10.48
N GLY A 137 -10.73 -8.53 -10.32
CA GLY A 137 -10.59 -7.12 -9.97
C GLY A 137 -10.79 -6.81 -8.48
N ARG A 138 -11.42 -7.70 -7.72
CA ARG A 138 -11.67 -7.56 -6.28
C ARG A 138 -11.59 -8.93 -5.60
N ALA A 139 -11.00 -8.95 -4.40
CA ALA A 139 -10.99 -10.14 -3.53
C ALA A 139 -11.10 -9.71 -2.08
N THR A 140 -11.96 -10.39 -1.30
CA THR A 140 -12.11 -10.14 0.13
C THR A 140 -11.47 -11.30 0.89
N LEU A 141 -10.50 -10.98 1.74
CA LEU A 141 -9.74 -11.95 2.56
C LEU A 141 -10.37 -12.16 3.94
N GLY A 142 -11.30 -11.29 4.32
CA GLY A 142 -12.00 -11.32 5.60
C GLY A 142 -12.80 -10.03 5.85
N PRO A 143 -13.50 -9.93 6.98
CA PRO A 143 -14.37 -8.79 7.31
C PRO A 143 -13.58 -7.59 7.87
N GLY A 144 -12.29 -7.74 8.12
CA GLY A 144 -11.46 -6.73 8.79
C GLY A 144 -11.05 -5.59 7.88
N ARG A 145 -10.45 -4.59 8.53
CA ARG A 145 -9.87 -3.45 7.84
C ARG A 145 -8.75 -3.89 6.90
N TYR A 146 -8.67 -3.27 5.73
CA TYR A 146 -7.66 -3.56 4.69
C TYR A 146 -7.66 -5.00 4.16
N GLU A 147 -8.73 -5.77 4.43
CA GLU A 147 -8.88 -7.15 3.95
C GLU A 147 -9.61 -7.25 2.60
N THR A 148 -9.84 -6.14 1.93
CA THR A 148 -10.34 -6.10 0.55
C THR A 148 -9.24 -5.65 -0.38
N LEU A 149 -8.79 -6.54 -1.25
CA LEU A 149 -7.84 -6.26 -2.32
C LEU A 149 -8.57 -5.76 -3.56
N LEU A 150 -7.99 -4.76 -4.23
CA LEU A 150 -8.51 -4.19 -5.48
C LEU A 150 -7.43 -4.18 -6.54
N ARG A 151 -7.78 -4.60 -7.77
CA ARG A 151 -6.98 -4.40 -8.97
C ARG A 151 -7.50 -3.17 -9.71
N LEU A 152 -6.64 -2.19 -9.89
CA LEU A 152 -6.97 -0.86 -10.40
C LEU A 152 -6.54 -0.67 -11.87
N GLY A 153 -6.13 -1.76 -12.53
CA GLY A 153 -5.61 -1.74 -13.90
C GLY A 153 -4.19 -2.27 -13.97
N THR A 154 -3.42 -1.73 -14.94
CA THR A 154 -2.05 -2.16 -15.24
C THR A 154 -1.20 -0.93 -15.57
N LEU A 155 0.04 -0.92 -15.12
CA LEU A 155 1.04 0.09 -15.46
C LEU A 155 2.35 -0.62 -15.81
N ASP A 156 2.96 -0.28 -16.94
CA ASP A 156 4.21 -0.90 -17.45
C ASP A 156 4.18 -2.44 -17.42
N GLY A 157 3.04 -3.04 -17.78
CA GLY A 157 2.87 -4.50 -17.83
C GLY A 157 2.64 -5.18 -16.46
N HIS A 158 2.64 -4.44 -15.34
CA HIS A 158 2.42 -4.99 -14.01
C HIS A 158 1.07 -4.53 -13.42
N PRO A 159 0.35 -5.37 -12.66
CA PRO A 159 -0.93 -5.01 -12.09
C PRO A 159 -0.79 -3.91 -11.03
N LEU A 160 -1.72 -2.94 -11.06
CA LEU A 160 -1.91 -1.94 -10.03
C LEU A 160 -2.82 -2.53 -8.94
N LEU A 161 -2.32 -2.67 -7.74
CA LEU A 161 -3.04 -3.26 -6.60
C LEU A 161 -3.08 -2.31 -5.43
N THR A 162 -4.21 -2.30 -4.73
CA THR A 162 -4.35 -1.68 -3.41
C THR A 162 -5.20 -2.54 -2.50
N PHE A 163 -5.35 -2.13 -1.25
CA PHE A 163 -6.24 -2.76 -0.28
C PHE A 163 -7.01 -1.67 0.47
N THR A 164 -8.26 -1.99 0.84
CA THR A 164 -9.16 -1.11 1.58
C THR A 164 -10.08 -1.93 2.48
N ALA A 165 -11.02 -1.27 3.14
CA ALA A 165 -12.07 -1.94 3.92
C ALA A 165 -13.12 -2.58 3.01
N PRO A 166 -13.85 -3.60 3.48
CA PRO A 166 -14.97 -4.20 2.76
C PRO A 166 -16.20 -3.29 2.70
N TRP A 167 -16.28 -2.28 3.57
CA TRP A 167 -17.33 -1.26 3.59
C TRP A 167 -16.89 0.00 2.86
N GLY A 168 -17.83 0.74 2.29
CA GLY A 168 -17.59 2.06 1.69
C GLY A 168 -17.74 3.20 2.70
N ALA A 169 -17.52 4.43 2.25
CA ALA A 169 -17.59 5.63 3.07
C ALA A 169 -18.95 5.85 3.75
N ALA A 170 -20.05 5.46 3.07
CA ALA A 170 -21.41 5.61 3.58
C ALA A 170 -21.73 4.67 4.75
N GLY A 171 -21.10 3.50 4.82
CA GLY A 171 -21.29 2.52 5.90
C GLY A 171 -20.21 2.54 6.97
N ALA A 172 -19.28 3.50 6.91
CA ALA A 172 -18.14 3.57 7.80
C ALA A 172 -18.46 4.35 9.08
N ASP A 173 -17.85 3.93 10.20
CA ASP A 173 -17.78 4.72 11.42
C ASP A 173 -16.72 5.82 11.26
N LEU A 174 -17.17 6.97 10.71
CA LEU A 174 -16.30 8.09 10.37
C LEU A 174 -15.63 8.65 11.62
N THR A 175 -14.31 8.76 11.59
CA THR A 175 -13.49 9.17 12.73
C THR A 175 -12.46 10.19 12.28
N ALA A 176 -12.31 11.30 13.03
CA ALA A 176 -11.36 12.35 12.71
C ALA A 176 -9.91 11.84 12.74
N PRO A 177 -9.10 12.12 11.73
CA PRO A 177 -7.68 11.77 11.71
C PRO A 177 -6.89 12.62 12.74
N ALA A 178 -5.87 12.02 13.35
CA ALA A 178 -4.98 12.72 14.27
C ALA A 178 -4.04 13.70 13.57
N PRO A 179 -3.54 14.77 14.24
CA PRO A 179 -2.62 15.74 13.65
C PRO A 179 -1.36 15.11 13.05
N ALA A 180 -0.74 14.16 13.73
CA ALA A 180 0.45 13.45 13.25
C ALA A 180 0.17 12.66 11.96
N TYR A 181 -1.03 12.10 11.82
CA TYR A 181 -1.44 11.40 10.61
C TYR A 181 -1.61 12.35 9.43
N LEU A 182 -2.29 13.49 9.64
CA LEU A 182 -2.45 14.52 8.62
C LEU A 182 -1.10 15.10 8.17
N ARG A 183 -0.15 15.32 9.10
CA ARG A 183 1.23 15.71 8.74
C ARG A 183 1.90 14.71 7.80
N THR A 184 1.78 13.41 8.12
CA THR A 184 2.37 12.36 7.27
C THR A 184 1.73 12.30 5.90
N LEU A 185 0.40 12.46 5.80
CA LEU A 185 -0.32 12.54 4.52
C LEU A 185 0.11 13.78 3.73
N ALA A 186 0.22 14.94 4.40
CA ALA A 186 0.64 16.19 3.76
C ALA A 186 2.08 16.09 3.23
N ALA A 187 3.00 15.53 4.01
CA ALA A 187 4.37 15.28 3.56
C ALA A 187 4.40 14.34 2.34
N GLY A 188 3.57 13.29 2.33
CA GLY A 188 3.45 12.38 1.21
C GLY A 188 2.91 13.04 -0.06
N LEU A 189 1.91 13.92 0.04
CA LEU A 189 1.36 14.69 -1.08
C LEU A 189 2.36 15.73 -1.60
N ALA A 190 3.10 16.39 -0.73
CA ALA A 190 4.17 17.30 -1.13
C ALA A 190 5.29 16.55 -1.88
N GLU A 191 5.73 15.40 -1.34
CA GLU A 191 6.80 14.58 -1.93
C GLU A 191 6.40 13.97 -3.29
N SER A 192 5.19 13.43 -3.40
CA SER A 192 4.77 12.68 -4.59
C SER A 192 4.13 13.54 -5.67
N HIS A 193 3.42 14.61 -5.30
CA HIS A 193 2.62 15.46 -6.20
C HIS A 193 3.07 16.92 -6.24
N ALA A 194 4.09 17.29 -5.48
CA ALA A 194 4.53 18.67 -5.32
C ALA A 194 3.38 19.62 -4.86
N TRP A 195 2.45 19.11 -4.05
CA TRP A 195 1.35 19.94 -3.55
C TRP A 195 1.83 20.86 -2.43
N GLY A 196 1.50 22.13 -2.57
CA GLY A 196 1.71 23.12 -1.50
C GLY A 196 0.72 22.93 -0.33
N PRO A 197 1.02 23.57 0.83
CA PRO A 197 0.26 23.39 2.08
C PRO A 197 -1.24 23.66 1.92
N TRP A 198 -1.62 24.72 1.22
CA TRP A 198 -3.04 25.10 1.06
C TRP A 198 -3.83 24.15 0.17
N ARG A 199 -3.24 23.65 -0.93
CA ARG A 199 -3.88 22.64 -1.78
C ARG A 199 -4.10 21.35 -1.00
N THR A 200 -3.09 20.90 -0.28
CA THR A 200 -3.13 19.73 0.57
C THR A 200 -4.18 19.85 1.67
N ALA A 201 -4.21 21.02 2.34
CA ALA A 201 -5.17 21.31 3.39
C ALA A 201 -6.61 21.31 2.89
N GLY A 202 -6.88 21.97 1.76
CA GLY A 202 -8.21 21.96 1.11
C GLY A 202 -8.68 20.55 0.77
N TYR A 203 -7.77 19.71 0.26
CA TYR A 203 -8.08 18.33 -0.03
C TYR A 203 -8.37 17.51 1.24
N LEU A 204 -7.48 17.53 2.23
CA LEU A 204 -7.60 16.66 3.41
C LEU A 204 -8.76 17.06 4.33
N ALA A 205 -8.96 18.38 4.55
CA ALA A 205 -10.01 18.87 5.43
C ALA A 205 -11.44 18.59 4.92
N THR A 206 -11.61 18.38 3.62
CA THR A 206 -12.92 18.09 3.01
C THR A 206 -13.25 16.60 2.92
N ARG A 207 -12.34 15.72 3.32
CA ARG A 207 -12.59 14.27 3.26
C ARG A 207 -13.56 13.84 4.36
N PRO A 208 -14.48 12.87 4.07
CA PRO A 208 -15.33 12.29 5.11
C PRO A 208 -14.49 11.82 6.31
N GLY A 209 -14.96 12.11 7.51
CA GLY A 209 -14.24 11.88 8.76
C GLY A 209 -13.31 13.03 9.17
N ALA A 210 -12.75 13.80 8.24
CA ALA A 210 -12.02 15.04 8.54
C ALA A 210 -12.95 16.27 8.52
N SER A 211 -13.89 16.29 7.59
CA SER A 211 -14.88 17.37 7.44
C SER A 211 -15.67 17.57 8.73
N GLY A 212 -15.82 18.83 9.15
CA GLY A 212 -16.45 19.20 10.42
C GLY A 212 -15.53 19.17 11.65
N HIS A 213 -14.38 18.48 11.57
CA HIS A 213 -13.36 18.42 12.63
C HIS A 213 -12.10 19.23 12.29
N TRP A 214 -11.76 19.32 11.01
CA TRP A 214 -10.57 20.00 10.52
C TRP A 214 -10.94 21.10 9.54
N THR A 215 -10.39 22.30 9.75
CA THR A 215 -10.46 23.39 8.76
C THR A 215 -9.21 23.36 7.86
N PRO A 216 -9.28 23.88 6.63
CA PRO A 216 -8.07 24.00 5.78
C PRO A 216 -6.94 24.78 6.48
N ALA A 217 -7.27 25.84 7.23
CA ALA A 217 -6.26 26.60 7.96
C ALA A 217 -5.56 25.76 9.05
N ALA A 218 -6.32 24.97 9.82
CA ALA A 218 -5.76 24.10 10.84
C ALA A 218 -4.87 23.00 10.22
N VAL A 219 -5.26 22.42 9.08
CA VAL A 219 -4.43 21.43 8.38
C VAL A 219 -3.18 22.06 7.78
N ALA A 220 -3.28 23.26 7.18
CA ALA A 220 -2.12 23.96 6.62
C ALA A 220 -1.08 24.28 7.69
N ALA A 221 -1.52 24.68 8.89
CA ALA A 221 -0.64 24.95 10.03
C ALA A 221 0.13 23.71 10.54
N LEU A 222 -0.28 22.49 10.20
CA LEU A 222 0.46 21.27 10.54
C LEU A 222 1.73 21.08 9.70
N SER A 223 1.86 21.79 8.57
CA SER A 223 2.98 21.67 7.62
C SER A 223 3.93 22.85 7.67
N ALA A 224 3.70 23.81 8.60
CA ALA A 224 4.52 25.00 8.82
C ALA A 224 5.77 24.69 9.67
#